data_6f39a6501976dee147dda76faba9aa9d
#
_entry.id   6f39a6501976dee147dda76faba9aa9d
#
_cell.length_a   1.000
_cell.length_b   1.000
_cell.length_c   1.000
_cell.angle_alpha   90.00
_cell.angle_beta   90.00
_cell.angle_gamma   90.00
#
_symmetry.space_group_name_H-M   'P 1'
#
loop_
_entity.id
_entity.type
_entity.pdbx_description
1 polymer ?
#
loop_
_entity_poly.entity_id
_entity_poly.type
_entity_poly.pdbx_seq_one_letter_code
_entity_poly.pdbx_strand_id
1 'polypeptide(L)'
;MKAPQSGHWKNNPHAHCIDFQIEADFAGIMSPGMPNQAAEICDKVGHIMSYGEGWYGGVYVAAMYSLAYVSDDMEYIVEEALKIIPEESDFHKCMSDVIRWHKKYPNDWKRTWFE
;
A
#
# COMPACT_ATOMS: atom_id res chain seq x y z
N MET A 1 24.99 -3.41 6.92
CA MET A 1 24.63 -2.92 5.57
C MET A 1 23.69 -1.74 5.74
N LYS A 2 23.84 -0.71 4.92
CA LYS A 2 23.02 0.51 5.04
C LYS A 2 21.85 0.49 4.07
N ALA A 3 20.76 1.20 4.39
CA ALA A 3 19.68 1.46 3.45
C ALA A 3 20.20 2.27 2.23
N PRO A 4 19.65 2.07 1.03
CA PRO A 4 18.53 1.17 0.70
C PRO A 4 18.92 -0.30 0.46
N GLN A 5 20.21 -0.63 0.41
CA GLN A 5 20.68 -1.98 0.11
C GLN A 5 20.24 -3.03 1.15
N SER A 6 20.04 -2.61 2.41
CA SER A 6 19.61 -3.52 3.48
C SER A 6 18.25 -4.14 3.21
N GLY A 7 17.32 -3.40 2.62
CA GLY A 7 15.98 -3.89 2.28
C GLY A 7 15.91 -4.63 0.94
N HIS A 8 16.93 -4.48 0.09
CA HIS A 8 16.92 -5.03 -1.27
C HIS A 8 16.87 -6.57 -1.25
N TRP A 9 16.05 -7.16 -2.11
CA TRP A 9 15.82 -8.62 -2.19
C TRP A 9 17.09 -9.48 -2.33
N LYS A 10 18.18 -8.92 -2.88
CA LYS A 10 19.49 -9.60 -2.93
C LYS A 10 20.11 -9.79 -1.55
N ASN A 11 19.75 -8.95 -0.60
CA ASN A 11 20.38 -8.91 0.74
C ASN A 11 19.37 -9.29 1.84
N ASN A 12 18.08 -9.21 1.55
CA ASN A 12 17.00 -9.51 2.48
C ASN A 12 15.98 -10.47 1.84
N PRO A 13 15.95 -11.74 2.26
CA PRO A 13 14.99 -12.72 1.75
C PRO A 13 13.53 -12.37 2.11
N HIS A 14 13.31 -11.49 3.08
CA HIS A 14 12.00 -11.03 3.53
C HIS A 14 11.58 -9.68 2.91
N ALA A 15 12.29 -9.19 1.89
CA ALA A 15 12.00 -7.90 1.25
C ALA A 15 10.54 -7.74 0.78
N HIS A 16 9.89 -8.83 0.42
CA HIS A 16 8.50 -8.87 -0.07
C HIS A 16 7.47 -9.19 1.01
N CYS A 17 7.90 -9.31 2.29
CA CYS A 17 7.00 -9.60 3.39
C CYS A 17 6.18 -8.38 3.81
N ILE A 18 5.21 -8.61 4.70
CA ILE A 18 4.21 -7.62 5.13
C ILE A 18 4.77 -6.52 6.05
N ASP A 19 5.98 -6.67 6.55
CA ASP A 19 6.51 -5.83 7.65
C ASP A 19 6.31 -4.33 7.43
N PHE A 20 6.70 -3.81 6.28
CA PHE A 20 6.55 -2.38 6.01
C PHE A 20 5.09 -1.94 5.88
N GLN A 21 4.20 -2.82 5.47
CA GLN A 21 2.77 -2.55 5.40
C GLN A 21 2.16 -2.26 6.78
N ILE A 22 2.70 -2.91 7.83
CA ILE A 22 2.27 -2.70 9.21
C ILE A 22 2.79 -1.35 9.75
N GLU A 23 3.94 -0.89 9.29
CA GLU A 23 4.66 0.28 9.84
C GLU A 23 4.40 1.59 9.08
N ALA A 24 3.83 1.52 7.88
CA ALA A 24 3.78 2.65 6.96
C ALA A 24 2.72 3.73 7.30
N ASP A 25 1.82 3.48 8.25
CA ASP A 25 0.76 4.40 8.65
C ASP A 25 1.30 5.79 9.04
N PHE A 26 2.45 5.84 9.73
CA PHE A 26 3.08 7.10 10.16
C PHE A 26 3.34 8.05 8.99
N ALA A 27 3.73 7.54 7.82
CA ALA A 27 4.00 8.35 6.64
C ALA A 27 2.75 9.07 6.13
N GLY A 28 1.60 8.37 6.15
CA GLY A 28 0.31 8.96 5.84
C GLY A 28 -0.15 9.96 6.89
N ILE A 29 0.03 9.64 8.17
CA ILE A 29 -0.32 10.53 9.29
C ILE A 29 0.49 11.83 9.25
N MET A 30 1.75 11.77 8.84
CA MET A 30 2.62 12.95 8.67
C MET A 30 2.33 13.77 7.40
N SER A 31 1.52 13.28 6.50
CA SER A 31 1.25 13.89 5.20
C SER A 31 -0.27 14.01 4.92
N PRO A 32 -1.03 14.77 5.74
CA PRO A 32 -2.48 14.88 5.60
C PRO A 32 -2.90 15.38 4.21
N GLY A 33 -3.68 14.59 3.47
CA GLY A 33 -4.17 14.94 2.14
C GLY A 33 -3.09 15.02 1.05
N MET A 34 -1.89 14.51 1.32
CA MET A 34 -0.75 14.54 0.41
C MET A 34 -0.17 13.14 0.19
N PRO A 35 -0.86 12.26 -0.55
CA PRO A 35 -0.41 10.87 -0.72
C PRO A 35 0.94 10.73 -1.44
N ASN A 36 1.28 11.66 -2.34
CA ASN A 36 2.61 11.67 -2.98
C ASN A 36 3.73 11.96 -1.96
N GLN A 37 3.49 12.88 -1.02
CA GLN A 37 4.43 13.17 0.07
C GLN A 37 4.60 11.95 0.98
N ALA A 38 3.51 11.25 1.31
CA ALA A 38 3.56 10.01 2.05
C ALA A 38 4.41 8.95 1.33
N ALA A 39 4.26 8.82 0.01
CA ALA A 39 5.06 7.92 -0.80
C ALA A 39 6.56 8.27 -0.79
N GLU A 40 6.93 9.56 -0.81
CA GLU A 40 8.32 10.01 -0.69
C GLU A 40 8.94 9.65 0.67
N ILE A 41 8.17 9.74 1.75
CA ILE A 41 8.62 9.28 3.08
C ILE A 41 8.82 7.77 3.06
N CYS A 42 7.88 7.02 2.47
CA CYS A 42 7.98 5.57 2.31
C CYS A 42 9.20 5.13 1.50
N ASP A 43 9.59 5.89 0.48
CA ASP A 43 10.79 5.61 -0.31
C ASP A 43 12.06 5.67 0.55
N LYS A 44 12.12 6.61 1.46
CA LYS A 44 13.29 6.78 2.36
C LYS A 44 13.34 5.73 3.46
N VAL A 45 12.21 5.40 4.07
CA VAL A 45 12.14 4.57 5.27
C VAL A 45 11.89 3.10 4.93
N GLY A 46 10.98 2.83 4.01
CA GLY A 46 10.56 1.47 3.68
C GLY A 46 11.69 0.60 3.12
N HIS A 47 12.62 1.19 2.41
CA HIS A 47 13.77 0.48 1.85
C HIS A 47 14.85 0.10 2.88
N ILE A 48 14.64 0.39 4.15
CA ILE A 48 15.44 -0.18 5.24
C ILE A 48 15.24 -1.71 5.27
N MET A 49 14.01 -2.19 5.04
CA MET A 49 13.64 -3.60 5.14
C MET A 49 12.85 -4.17 3.97
N SER A 50 12.25 -3.36 3.09
CA SER A 50 11.32 -3.84 2.07
C SER A 50 11.58 -3.28 0.68
N TYR A 51 11.24 -4.09 -0.33
CA TYR A 51 11.25 -3.76 -1.74
C TYR A 51 10.11 -4.49 -2.46
N GLY A 52 9.76 -4.03 -3.66
CA GLY A 52 8.74 -4.67 -4.49
C GLY A 52 7.37 -4.69 -3.82
N GLU A 53 6.70 -5.82 -3.85
CA GLU A 53 5.32 -5.96 -3.36
C GLU A 53 5.17 -5.63 -1.87
N GLY A 54 6.14 -5.99 -1.03
CA GLY A 54 6.15 -5.61 0.39
C GLY A 54 6.23 -4.10 0.60
N TRP A 55 6.98 -3.40 -0.24
CA TRP A 55 7.06 -1.94 -0.22
C TRP A 55 5.80 -1.28 -0.78
N TYR A 56 5.25 -1.80 -1.89
CA TYR A 56 4.01 -1.27 -2.48
C TYR A 56 2.83 -1.36 -1.52
N GLY A 57 2.71 -2.46 -0.78
CA GLY A 57 1.70 -2.60 0.25
C GLY A 57 1.78 -1.50 1.31
N GLY A 58 2.98 -1.18 1.78
CA GLY A 58 3.21 -0.07 2.72
C GLY A 58 2.85 1.29 2.15
N VAL A 59 3.27 1.58 0.91
CA VAL A 59 2.93 2.84 0.22
C VAL A 59 1.42 2.99 0.07
N TYR A 60 0.73 1.92 -0.27
CA TYR A 60 -0.73 1.91 -0.38
C TYR A 60 -1.42 2.25 0.96
N VAL A 61 -0.98 1.62 2.05
CA VAL A 61 -1.49 1.90 3.41
C VAL A 61 -1.23 3.37 3.78
N ALA A 62 -0.02 3.87 3.56
CA ALA A 62 0.33 5.27 3.84
C ALA A 62 -0.55 6.25 3.03
N ALA A 63 -0.81 5.95 1.77
CA ALA A 63 -1.69 6.74 0.92
C ALA A 63 -3.13 6.77 1.44
N MET A 64 -3.67 5.64 1.90
CA MET A 64 -4.99 5.58 2.51
C MET A 64 -5.08 6.43 3.79
N TYR A 65 -4.10 6.36 4.69
CA TYR A 65 -4.04 7.20 5.88
C TYR A 65 -3.97 8.69 5.54
N SER A 66 -3.17 9.07 4.55
CA SER A 66 -3.09 10.44 4.06
C SER A 66 -4.44 10.96 3.56
N LEU A 67 -5.13 10.17 2.74
CA LEU A 67 -6.44 10.53 2.17
C LEU A 67 -7.55 10.57 3.22
N ALA A 68 -7.48 9.77 4.28
CA ALA A 68 -8.45 9.74 5.37
C ALA A 68 -8.55 11.09 6.14
N TYR A 69 -7.56 11.97 6.03
CA TYR A 69 -7.64 13.31 6.60
C TYR A 69 -8.55 14.26 5.82
N VAL A 70 -8.80 13.98 4.55
CA VAL A 70 -9.55 14.88 3.64
C VAL A 70 -10.80 14.22 3.06
N SER A 71 -11.07 12.97 3.38
CA SER A 71 -12.25 12.24 2.94
C SER A 71 -12.68 11.22 3.99
N ASP A 72 -13.98 11.02 4.14
CA ASP A 72 -14.60 9.95 4.93
C ASP A 72 -15.25 8.88 4.03
N ASP A 73 -15.14 9.03 2.72
CA ASP A 73 -15.59 8.05 1.73
C ASP A 73 -14.56 6.92 1.58
N MET A 74 -14.86 5.77 2.17
CA MET A 74 -13.96 4.62 2.17
C MET A 74 -13.72 4.05 0.76
N GLU A 75 -14.72 4.05 -0.10
CA GLU A 75 -14.56 3.57 -1.49
C GLU A 75 -13.59 4.48 -2.24
N TYR A 76 -13.78 5.78 -2.12
CA TYR A 76 -12.87 6.78 -2.70
C TYR A 76 -11.43 6.61 -2.20
N ILE A 77 -11.24 6.48 -0.88
CA ILE A 77 -9.91 6.32 -0.26
C ILE A 77 -9.19 5.10 -0.82
N VAL A 78 -9.87 3.95 -0.84
CA VAL A 78 -9.32 2.67 -1.31
C VAL A 78 -8.95 2.72 -2.80
N GLU A 79 -9.79 3.30 -3.63
CA GLU A 79 -9.56 3.41 -5.07
C GLU A 79 -8.50 4.46 -5.41
N GLU A 80 -8.55 5.62 -4.76
CA GLU A 80 -7.61 6.71 -5.02
C GLU A 80 -6.19 6.35 -4.60
N ALA A 81 -6.03 5.64 -3.47
CA ALA A 81 -4.73 5.18 -2.99
C ALA A 81 -4.04 4.21 -3.96
N LEU A 82 -4.79 3.46 -4.77
CA LEU A 82 -4.20 2.57 -5.77
C LEU A 82 -3.38 3.29 -6.85
N LYS A 83 -3.70 4.55 -7.14
CA LYS A 83 -3.01 5.33 -8.17
C LYS A 83 -1.55 5.62 -7.84
N ILE A 84 -1.14 5.41 -6.57
CA ILE A 84 0.21 5.70 -6.11
C ILE A 84 1.19 4.55 -6.38
N ILE A 85 0.70 3.34 -6.63
CA ILE A 85 1.52 2.15 -6.88
C ILE A 85 1.40 1.71 -8.35
N PRO A 86 2.44 1.04 -8.90
CA PRO A 86 2.43 0.63 -10.30
C PRO A 86 1.28 -0.33 -10.63
N GLU A 87 0.58 -0.07 -11.73
CA GLU A 87 -0.53 -0.90 -12.20
C GLU A 87 -0.11 -2.34 -12.53
N GLU A 88 1.16 -2.53 -12.91
CA GLU A 88 1.72 -3.83 -13.24
C GLU A 88 2.05 -4.68 -12.02
N SER A 89 2.12 -4.07 -10.82
CA SER A 89 2.42 -4.81 -9.59
C SER A 89 1.34 -5.81 -9.25
N ASP A 90 1.72 -6.91 -8.63
CA ASP A 90 0.76 -7.94 -8.21
C ASP A 90 -0.13 -7.42 -7.07
N PHE A 91 0.40 -6.55 -6.21
CA PHE A 91 -0.39 -5.89 -5.17
C PHE A 91 -1.51 -5.04 -5.76
N HIS A 92 -1.22 -4.21 -6.79
CA HIS A 92 -2.23 -3.39 -7.47
C HIS A 92 -3.31 -4.26 -8.12
N LYS A 93 -2.93 -5.32 -8.81
CA LYS A 93 -3.87 -6.26 -9.46
C LYS A 93 -4.77 -6.92 -8.43
N CYS A 94 -4.19 -7.42 -7.33
CA CYS A 94 -4.94 -8.05 -6.24
C CYS A 94 -5.98 -7.09 -5.65
N MET A 95 -5.59 -5.88 -5.30
CA MET A 95 -6.50 -4.87 -4.74
C MET A 95 -7.58 -4.46 -5.75
N SER A 96 -7.23 -4.31 -7.02
CA SER A 96 -8.18 -4.00 -8.09
C SER A 96 -9.23 -5.11 -8.26
N ASP A 97 -8.81 -6.37 -8.18
CA ASP A 97 -9.71 -7.52 -8.25
C ASP A 97 -10.65 -7.56 -7.05
N VAL A 98 -10.16 -7.35 -5.84
CA VAL A 98 -10.98 -7.29 -4.62
C VAL A 98 -12.01 -6.18 -4.71
N ILE A 99 -11.63 -4.98 -5.15
CA ILE A 99 -12.55 -3.85 -5.35
C ILE A 99 -13.63 -4.20 -6.37
N ARG A 100 -13.25 -4.81 -7.49
CA ARG A 100 -14.18 -5.25 -8.54
C ARG A 100 -15.16 -6.29 -8.01
N TRP A 101 -14.72 -7.29 -7.26
CA TRP A 101 -15.58 -8.32 -6.68
C TRP A 101 -16.45 -7.77 -5.56
N HIS A 102 -15.96 -6.85 -4.75
CA HIS A 102 -16.78 -6.15 -3.75
C HIS A 102 -17.94 -5.41 -4.42
N LYS A 103 -17.69 -4.68 -5.50
CA LYS A 103 -18.75 -4.00 -6.28
C LYS A 103 -19.77 -4.98 -6.89
N LYS A 104 -19.31 -6.16 -7.28
CA LYS A 104 -20.17 -7.24 -7.80
C LYS A 104 -21.01 -7.91 -6.71
N TYR A 105 -20.45 -8.03 -5.50
CA TYR A 105 -21.05 -8.73 -4.35
C TYR A 105 -21.00 -7.88 -3.07
N PRO A 106 -21.66 -6.71 -3.04
CA PRO A 106 -21.41 -5.69 -2.00
C PRO A 106 -21.81 -6.13 -0.58
N ASN A 107 -22.69 -7.13 -0.45
CA ASN A 107 -23.18 -7.63 0.84
C ASN A 107 -22.72 -9.07 1.15
N ASP A 108 -21.83 -9.61 0.35
CA ASP A 108 -21.34 -10.99 0.49
C ASP A 108 -19.82 -11.06 0.39
N TRP A 109 -19.16 -10.74 1.51
CA TRP A 109 -17.70 -10.80 1.60
C TRP A 109 -17.15 -12.22 1.42
N LYS A 110 -17.93 -13.27 1.77
CA LYS A 110 -17.49 -14.66 1.58
C LYS A 110 -17.37 -14.99 0.11
N ARG A 111 -18.31 -14.54 -0.69
CA ARG A 111 -18.27 -14.74 -2.14
C ARG A 111 -17.12 -13.95 -2.77
N THR A 112 -16.89 -12.72 -2.33
CA THR A 112 -15.72 -11.93 -2.73
C THR A 112 -14.42 -12.67 -2.41
N TRP A 113 -14.36 -13.33 -1.26
CA TRP A 113 -13.18 -14.12 -0.84
C TRP A 113 -12.92 -15.34 -1.72
N PHE A 114 -13.95 -15.97 -2.26
CA PHE A 114 -13.84 -17.20 -3.04
C PHE A 114 -13.59 -16.99 -4.55
N GLU A 115 -13.67 -15.77 -5.07
CA GLU A 115 -13.35 -15.47 -6.47
C GLU A 115 -11.83 -15.40 -6.71
#